data_6658cde76b47e41f6a5ab38ba6e7908e
#
_entry.id   6658cde76b47e41f6a5ab38ba6e7908e
#
_cell.length_a   1.000
_cell.length_b   1.000
_cell.length_c   1.000
_cell.angle_alpha   90.00
_cell.angle_beta   90.00
_cell.angle_gamma   90.00
#
_symmetry.space_group_name_H-M   'P 1'
#
loop_
_entity.id
_entity.type
_entity.pdbx_description
1 polymer ?
#
loop_
_entity_poly.entity_id
_entity_poly.type
_entity_poly.pdbx_seq_one_letter_code
_entity_poly.pdbx_strand_id
1 'polypeptide(L)'
;MSREETEDNTIYKVVLNHEEQYSIWPVDRENALGWHDAGKSGSKADCLAYIKEVWTDMRPLSLRKKMEEMEKERQASQETN
;
A
#
# COMPACT_ATOMS: atom_id res chain seq x y z
N MET A 1 -14.12 11.03 -23.20
CA MET A 1 -13.30 10.68 -22.78
C MET A 1 -12.02 11.19 -22.83
N SER A 2 -11.58 11.85 -23.69
CA SER A 2 -10.30 12.31 -23.60
C SER A 2 -10.09 13.28 -22.57
N ARG A 3 -11.18 13.78 -21.97
CA ARG A 3 -10.98 14.68 -20.97
C ARG A 3 -10.25 14.10 -19.90
N GLU A 4 -10.25 12.86 -19.74
CA GLU A 4 -9.53 12.33 -18.70
C GLU A 4 -8.11 12.54 -18.90
N GLU A 5 -7.65 12.68 -20.10
CA GLU A 5 -6.30 12.90 -20.27
C GLU A 5 -5.85 14.15 -19.76
N THR A 6 -6.72 15.13 -19.75
CA THR A 6 -6.29 16.38 -19.21
C THR A 6 -5.98 16.20 -17.79
N GLU A 7 -6.66 15.32 -17.13
CA GLU A 7 -6.35 15.17 -15.76
C GLU A 7 -5.08 14.48 -15.58
N ASP A 8 -4.56 13.82 -16.59
CA ASP A 8 -3.32 13.14 -16.44
C ASP A 8 -2.16 14.06 -16.20
N ASN A 9 -2.32 15.34 -16.33
CA ASN A 9 -1.24 16.25 -16.02
C ASN A 9 -1.03 16.35 -14.52
N THR A 10 -1.94 15.85 -13.72
CA THR A 10 -1.77 15.88 -12.28
C THR A 10 -0.72 14.90 -11.87
N ILE A 11 0.18 15.34 -11.00
CA ILE A 11 1.20 14.46 -10.45
C ILE A 11 0.67 13.91 -9.14
N TYR A 12 0.79 12.62 -8.98
CA TYR A 12 0.31 11.95 -7.78
C TYR A 12 1.47 11.39 -6.98
N LYS A 13 1.24 11.06 -5.75
CA LYS A 13 2.24 10.43 -4.91
C LYS A 13 1.62 9.20 -4.26
N VAL A 14 2.43 8.23 -3.95
CA VAL A 14 1.98 7.03 -3.28
C VAL A 14 2.17 7.23 -1.79
N VAL A 15 1.14 6.95 -1.02
CA VAL A 15 1.20 7.08 0.43
C VAL A 15 0.77 5.75 1.04
N LEU A 16 1.16 5.53 2.28
CA LEU A 16 0.77 4.31 2.98
C LEU A 16 0.57 4.62 4.45
N ASN A 17 -0.19 3.79 5.12
CA ASN A 17 -0.45 3.98 6.54
C ASN A 17 0.28 2.90 7.34
N HIS A 18 0.08 2.89 8.65
CA HIS A 18 0.80 1.96 9.51
C HIS A 18 0.36 0.51 9.28
N GLU A 19 -0.76 0.29 8.58
CA GLU A 19 -1.17 -1.06 8.23
C GLU A 19 -0.60 -1.45 6.88
N GLU A 20 0.24 -0.63 6.30
CA GLU A 20 0.85 -0.87 4.99
C GLU A 20 -0.20 -0.97 3.90
N GLN A 21 -1.24 -0.17 4.02
CA GLN A 21 -2.22 -0.03 2.97
C GLN A 21 -1.82 1.17 2.14
N TYR A 22 -1.85 1.03 0.82
CA TYR A 22 -1.36 2.05 -0.09
C TYR A 22 -2.51 2.83 -0.74
N SER A 23 -2.22 4.06 -1.11
CA SER A 23 -3.17 4.88 -1.81
C SER A 23 -2.41 5.90 -2.65
N ILE A 24 -3.08 6.63 -3.53
CA ILE A 24 -2.43 7.67 -4.28
C ILE A 24 -3.20 8.97 -4.04
N TRP A 25 -2.47 10.05 -3.89
CA TRP A 25 -3.05 11.37 -3.64
C TRP A 25 -2.32 12.37 -4.51
N PRO A 26 -2.96 13.52 -4.82
CA PRO A 26 -2.24 14.57 -5.54
C PRO A 26 -0.99 14.97 -4.77
N VAL A 27 0.09 15.21 -5.48
CA VAL A 27 1.37 15.43 -4.84
C VAL A 27 1.38 16.68 -3.97
N ASP A 28 0.54 17.67 -4.29
CA ASP A 28 0.53 18.88 -3.49
C ASP A 28 -0.47 18.80 -2.33
N ARG A 29 -1.07 17.64 -2.10
CA ARG A 29 -1.99 17.49 -0.98
C ARG A 29 -1.23 17.06 0.24
N GLU A 30 -1.58 17.62 1.39
CA GLU A 30 -0.95 17.23 2.63
C GLU A 30 -1.41 15.85 3.03
N ASN A 31 -0.55 15.08 3.64
CA ASN A 31 -0.90 13.74 4.05
C ASN A 31 -1.88 13.79 5.22
N ALA A 32 -2.90 12.96 5.17
CA ALA A 32 -3.81 12.85 6.29
C ALA A 32 -3.09 12.20 7.46
N LEU A 33 -3.66 12.36 8.65
CA LEU A 33 -3.06 11.82 9.84
C LEU A 33 -2.92 10.31 9.70
N GLY A 34 -1.75 9.80 9.96
CA GLY A 34 -1.52 8.37 9.87
C GLY A 34 -1.02 7.91 8.52
N TRP A 35 -0.90 8.81 7.54
CA TRP A 35 -0.41 8.46 6.23
C TRP A 35 0.91 9.17 5.97
N HIS A 36 1.80 8.50 5.28
CA HIS A 36 3.08 9.11 4.95
C HIS A 36 3.51 8.69 3.56
N ASP A 37 4.47 9.38 3.00
CA ASP A 37 4.91 9.15 1.64
C ASP A 37 5.62 7.83 1.52
N ALA A 38 5.34 7.12 0.44
CA ALA A 38 6.04 5.88 0.18
C ALA A 38 7.30 6.08 -0.66
N GLY A 39 7.53 7.30 -1.11
CA GLY A 39 8.75 7.57 -1.88
C GLY A 39 8.57 7.47 -3.39
N LYS A 40 7.34 7.39 -3.86
CA LYS A 40 7.10 7.30 -5.30
C LYS A 40 6.11 8.37 -5.70
N SER A 41 6.39 9.07 -6.78
CA SER A 41 5.46 10.04 -7.32
C SER A 41 5.54 9.99 -8.83
N GLY A 42 4.54 10.52 -9.49
CA GLY A 42 4.49 10.55 -10.94
C GLY A 42 3.06 10.56 -11.40
N SER A 43 2.81 10.06 -12.60
CA SER A 43 1.46 10.03 -13.13
C SER A 43 0.63 9.01 -12.35
N LYS A 44 -0.68 9.08 -12.52
CA LYS A 44 -1.54 8.14 -11.84
C LYS A 44 -1.19 6.71 -12.23
N ALA A 45 -0.93 6.47 -13.52
CA ALA A 45 -0.61 5.14 -13.98
C ALA A 45 0.69 4.65 -13.36
N ASP A 46 1.67 5.53 -13.23
CA ASP A 46 2.95 5.15 -12.63
C ASP A 46 2.77 4.79 -11.17
N CYS A 47 1.98 5.55 -10.45
CA CYS A 47 1.76 5.28 -9.03
C CYS A 47 1.00 3.97 -8.83
N LEU A 48 0.00 3.72 -9.66
CA LEU A 48 -0.75 2.48 -9.54
C LEU A 48 0.11 1.28 -9.89
N ALA A 49 0.99 1.41 -10.86
CA ALA A 49 1.88 0.31 -11.22
C ALA A 49 2.83 0.02 -10.07
N TYR A 50 3.31 1.07 -9.41
CA TYR A 50 4.20 0.88 -8.28
C TYR A 50 3.49 0.14 -7.16
N ILE A 51 2.25 0.54 -6.86
CA ILE A 51 1.50 -0.11 -5.81
C ILE A 51 1.27 -1.58 -6.14
N LYS A 52 0.97 -1.87 -7.40
CA LYS A 52 0.74 -3.22 -7.80
C LYS A 52 1.99 -4.07 -7.61
N GLU A 53 3.15 -3.46 -7.77
CA GLU A 53 4.38 -4.19 -7.61
C GLU A 53 4.72 -4.44 -6.17
N VAL A 54 4.53 -3.47 -5.30
CA VAL A 54 4.97 -3.58 -3.91
C VAL A 54 3.88 -4.09 -2.98
N TRP A 55 2.63 -3.92 -3.32
CA TRP A 55 1.53 -4.32 -2.44
C TRP A 55 1.01 -5.67 -2.90
N THR A 56 1.79 -6.69 -2.66
CA THR A 56 1.46 -8.02 -3.13
C THR A 56 0.44 -8.70 -2.22
N ASP A 57 0.37 -8.29 -0.96
CA ASP A 57 -0.60 -8.85 -0.02
C ASP A 57 -1.48 -7.71 0.45
N MET A 58 -2.71 -7.68 0.02
CA MET A 58 -3.59 -6.54 0.30
C MET A 58 -4.22 -6.58 1.67
N ARG A 59 -3.90 -7.57 2.48
CA ARG A 59 -4.43 -7.60 3.83
C ARG A 59 -3.67 -6.61 4.70
N PRO A 60 -4.33 -6.02 5.69
CA PRO A 60 -3.66 -5.09 6.57
C PRO A 60 -2.50 -5.75 7.30
N LEU A 61 -1.53 -4.96 7.69
CA LEU A 61 -0.35 -5.47 8.34
C LEU A 61 -0.68 -6.21 9.64
N SER A 62 -1.59 -5.67 10.42
CA SER A 62 -1.93 -6.31 11.68
C SER A 62 -2.51 -7.69 11.45
N LEU A 63 -3.30 -7.87 10.40
CA LEU A 63 -3.87 -9.16 10.10
C LEU A 63 -2.78 -10.11 9.63
N ARG A 64 -1.85 -9.64 8.82
CA ARG A 64 -0.77 -10.48 8.35
C ARG A 64 0.10 -10.97 9.50
N LYS A 65 0.37 -10.09 10.46
CA LYS A 65 1.17 -10.46 11.60
C LYS A 65 0.45 -11.50 12.44
N LYS A 66 -0.84 -11.33 12.63
CA LYS A 66 -1.60 -12.27 13.40
C LYS A 66 -1.59 -13.64 12.75
N MET A 67 -1.73 -13.70 11.43
CA MET A 67 -1.73 -14.95 10.74
C MET A 67 -0.38 -15.63 10.84
N GLU A 68 0.69 -14.85 10.81
CA GLU A 68 2.02 -15.40 10.97
C GLU A 68 2.19 -16.01 12.35
N GLU A 69 1.70 -15.35 13.36
CA GLU A 69 1.79 -15.87 14.70
C GLU A 69 1.03 -17.17 14.84
N MET A 70 -0.16 -17.24 14.27
CA MET A 70 -0.94 -18.44 14.35
C MET A 70 -0.26 -19.59 13.64
N GLU A 71 0.37 -19.29 12.51
CA GLU A 71 1.06 -20.31 11.78
C GLU A 71 2.26 -20.79 12.55
N LYS A 72 2.96 -19.88 13.22
CA LYS A 72 4.10 -20.24 14.00
C LYS A 72 3.70 -21.14 15.16
N GLU A 73 2.61 -20.82 15.82
CA GLU A 73 2.14 -21.64 16.90
C GLU A 73 1.76 -23.02 16.43
N ARG A 74 1.16 -23.10 15.25
CA ARG A 74 0.77 -24.37 14.73
C ARG A 74 1.99 -25.22 14.43
N GLN A 75 3.04 -24.62 13.88
CA GLN A 75 4.24 -25.35 13.60
C GLN A 75 4.90 -25.82 14.86
N ALA A 76 4.92 -25.00 15.89
CA ALA A 76 5.51 -25.40 17.16
C ALA A 76 4.75 -26.56 17.74
N SER A 77 3.42 -26.56 17.64
CA SER A 77 2.66 -27.65 18.13
C SER A 77 2.99 -28.93 17.40
N GLN A 78 3.17 -28.84 16.11
CA GLN A 78 3.50 -30.03 15.37
C GLN A 78 4.84 -30.56 15.76
N GLU A 79 5.76 -29.69 16.05
CA GLU A 79 7.08 -30.15 16.42
C GLU A 79 7.07 -30.89 17.74
N THR A 80 6.24 -30.51 18.63
CA THR A 80 6.22 -31.18 19.93
C THR A 80 5.57 -32.53 19.84
N ASN A 81 4.91 -32.81 18.79
CA ASN A 81 4.34 -34.12 18.63
C ASN A 81 5.33 -35.05 18.00
#